data_86a35f9513817e1a26ac87d1ff96868e
#
_entry.id   86a35f9513817e1a26ac87d1ff96868e
#
_cell.length_a   1.000
_cell.length_b   1.000
_cell.length_c   1.000
_cell.angle_alpha   90.00
_cell.angle_beta   90.00
_cell.angle_gamma   90.00
#
_symmetry.space_group_name_H-M   'P 1'
#
loop_
_entity.id
_entity.type
_entity.pdbx_description
1 polymer ?
#
loop_
_entity_poly.entity_id
_entity_poly.type
_entity_poly.pdbx_seq_one_letter_code
_entity_poly.pdbx_strand_id
1 'polypeptide(L)'
;MKFKYILAFIIIPFFIKLYYSANAKPVYGADESLTKKTFDKSEMVDKAKIYFADLSEGIGIIIERSFNDFGQPSAYIEGEEFSGAFFGGLRYGGGKVHFKDGTVKDVYWNGPSIGLDLGANASRVFTLIYNLEVEDLNKLYVRFPDVEGTLYFAAGLAINYQKKDGIIITPVRSGLGLRAGVNLGYTKYTKKKSLIPF
;
A
#
# COMPACT_ATOMS: atom_id res chain seq x y z
N MET A 1 -11.84 52.99 -34.44
CA MET A 1 -12.91 53.16 -33.44
C MET A 1 -13.40 51.78 -33.04
N LYS A 2 -13.34 51.43 -31.71
CA LYS A 2 -13.95 50.25 -31.06
C LYS A 2 -13.26 48.89 -31.23
N PHE A 3 -12.27 48.62 -30.38
CA PHE A 3 -11.98 47.29 -29.84
C PHE A 3 -11.44 47.50 -28.44
N LYS A 4 -12.29 47.64 -27.47
CA LYS A 4 -12.04 47.53 -26.03
C LYS A 4 -13.31 46.91 -25.46
N TYR A 5 -13.21 45.71 -24.90
CA TYR A 5 -14.13 45.01 -24.01
C TYR A 5 -14.30 43.55 -24.43
N ILE A 6 -13.24 42.73 -24.38
CA ILE A 6 -13.34 41.28 -24.23
C ILE A 6 -12.09 40.83 -23.49
N LEU A 7 -12.00 41.11 -22.20
CA LEU A 7 -10.99 40.49 -21.33
C LEU A 7 -11.40 40.50 -19.84
N ALA A 8 -12.65 40.22 -19.52
CA ALA A 8 -13.12 40.26 -18.13
C ALA A 8 -13.99 39.08 -17.70
N PHE A 9 -14.06 37.97 -18.47
CA PHE A 9 -14.98 36.88 -18.11
C PHE A 9 -14.37 35.47 -17.88
N ILE A 10 -13.05 35.35 -17.82
CA ILE A 10 -12.42 34.00 -17.70
C ILE A 10 -11.76 33.74 -16.34
N ILE A 11 -11.69 34.70 -15.41
CA ILE A 11 -10.92 34.50 -14.15
C ILE A 11 -11.79 34.12 -12.93
N ILE A 12 -13.10 34.27 -12.99
CA ILE A 12 -13.99 34.05 -11.83
C ILE A 12 -14.26 32.56 -11.50
N PRO A 13 -14.32 31.59 -12.44
CA PRO A 13 -14.59 30.18 -12.05
C PRO A 13 -13.39 29.44 -11.42
N PHE A 14 -12.14 29.95 -11.54
CA PHE A 14 -10.97 29.26 -11.02
C PHE A 14 -10.80 29.46 -9.50
N PHE A 15 -11.20 30.61 -8.97
CA PHE A 15 -11.12 30.88 -7.53
C PHE A 15 -12.23 30.23 -6.70
N ILE A 16 -13.38 29.93 -7.29
CA ILE A 16 -14.48 29.25 -6.59
C ILE A 16 -14.14 27.76 -6.33
N LYS A 17 -13.38 27.11 -7.21
CA LYS A 17 -12.94 25.71 -7.01
C LYS A 17 -11.87 25.59 -5.92
N LEU A 18 -11.03 26.61 -5.69
CA LEU A 18 -10.04 26.59 -4.62
C LEU A 18 -10.66 26.82 -3.23
N TYR A 19 -11.77 27.55 -3.16
CA TYR A 19 -12.42 27.86 -1.87
C TYR A 19 -13.24 26.68 -1.33
N TYR A 20 -13.73 25.77 -2.17
CA TYR A 20 -14.47 24.58 -1.76
C TYR A 20 -13.56 23.43 -1.32
N SER A 21 -12.29 23.42 -1.72
CA SER A 21 -11.32 22.40 -1.32
C SER A 21 -10.71 22.64 0.07
N ALA A 22 -10.77 23.88 0.58
CA ALA A 22 -10.13 24.25 1.87
C ALA A 22 -11.03 24.07 3.09
N ASN A 23 -12.33 23.79 2.92
CA ASN A 23 -13.29 23.66 4.02
C ASN A 23 -13.98 22.30 4.11
N ALA A 24 -13.45 21.26 3.48
CA ALA A 24 -13.85 19.89 3.78
C ALA A 24 -13.29 19.56 5.17
N LYS A 25 -14.06 19.84 6.23
CA LYS A 25 -13.80 19.26 7.54
C LYS A 25 -13.73 17.74 7.34
N PRO A 26 -12.70 17.06 7.85
CA PRO A 26 -12.74 15.62 7.90
C PRO A 26 -13.99 15.23 8.70
N VAL A 27 -14.91 14.53 8.04
CA VAL A 27 -16.01 13.84 8.72
C VAL A 27 -15.39 12.66 9.46
N TYR A 28 -14.79 12.94 10.59
CA TYR A 28 -14.29 11.93 11.51
C TYR A 28 -15.00 12.13 12.84
N GLY A 29 -16.19 11.57 12.96
CA GLY A 29 -16.66 11.07 14.22
C GLY A 29 -15.88 9.80 14.47
N ALA A 30 -14.77 9.87 15.21
CA ALA A 30 -14.08 8.67 15.66
C ALA A 30 -15.03 7.94 16.60
N ASP A 31 -15.69 6.91 16.08
CA ASP A 31 -16.37 5.94 16.91
C ASP A 31 -15.29 5.25 17.75
N GLU A 32 -15.30 5.44 19.06
CA GLU A 32 -14.35 4.83 20.01
C GLU A 32 -14.28 3.30 19.87
N SER A 33 -15.31 2.67 19.30
CA SER A 33 -15.31 1.23 19.00
C SER A 33 -14.38 0.87 17.83
N LEU A 34 -14.15 1.80 16.88
CA LEU A 34 -13.25 1.59 15.75
C LEU A 34 -11.77 1.70 16.12
N THR A 35 -11.42 2.52 17.12
CA THR A 35 -10.03 2.69 17.56
C THR A 35 -9.45 1.44 18.20
N LYS A 36 -10.29 0.52 18.67
CA LYS A 36 -9.88 -0.76 19.26
C LYS A 36 -9.49 -1.82 18.23
N LYS A 37 -9.91 -1.66 16.95
CA LYS A 37 -9.68 -2.64 15.87
C LYS A 37 -8.63 -2.21 14.85
N THR A 38 -8.07 -1.01 14.99
CA THR A 38 -7.09 -0.44 14.04
C THR A 38 -5.80 -0.02 14.72
N PHE A 39 -4.73 0.09 13.94
CA PHE A 39 -3.41 0.53 14.39
C PHE A 39 -3.25 2.03 14.15
N ASP A 40 -2.64 2.74 15.11
CA ASP A 40 -2.30 4.15 14.91
C ASP A 40 -1.00 4.33 14.10
N LYS A 41 -0.74 5.57 13.66
CA LYS A 41 0.40 5.89 12.79
C LYS A 41 1.73 5.65 13.50
N SER A 42 1.86 6.07 14.75
CA SER A 42 3.11 5.91 15.51
C SER A 42 3.46 4.44 15.69
N GLU A 43 2.48 3.63 16.04
CA GLU A 43 2.65 2.18 16.18
C GLU A 43 3.12 1.52 14.87
N MET A 44 2.53 1.89 13.72
CA MET A 44 2.94 1.34 12.44
C MET A 44 4.33 1.80 12.00
N VAL A 45 4.68 3.06 12.27
CA VAL A 45 6.02 3.58 12.01
C VAL A 45 7.06 2.82 12.83
N ASP A 46 6.82 2.60 14.13
CA ASP A 46 7.76 1.93 15.02
C ASP A 46 7.94 0.45 14.61
N LYS A 47 6.84 -0.26 14.34
CA LYS A 47 6.90 -1.64 13.86
C LYS A 47 7.67 -1.77 12.54
N ALA A 48 7.37 -0.91 11.58
CA ALA A 48 8.05 -0.91 10.30
C ALA A 48 9.52 -0.53 10.39
N LYS A 49 9.91 0.43 11.26
CA LYS A 49 11.31 0.77 11.53
C LYS A 49 12.07 -0.42 12.11
N ILE A 50 11.49 -1.12 13.08
CA ILE A 50 12.11 -2.33 13.65
C ILE A 50 12.27 -3.38 12.56
N TYR A 51 11.26 -3.59 11.74
CA TYR A 51 11.27 -4.60 10.70
C TYR A 51 12.29 -4.32 9.57
N PHE A 52 12.37 -3.09 9.10
CA PHE A 52 13.29 -2.70 8.04
C PHE A 52 14.70 -2.33 8.53
N ALA A 53 14.90 -2.10 9.83
CA ALA A 53 16.16 -1.73 10.47
C ALA A 53 16.89 -0.55 9.76
N ASP A 54 17.70 -0.85 8.75
CA ASP A 54 18.59 0.11 8.08
C ASP A 54 17.89 1.10 7.11
N LEU A 55 16.59 0.92 6.85
CA LEU A 55 15.81 1.74 5.91
C LEU A 55 14.80 2.67 6.59
N SER A 56 15.08 3.02 7.84
CA SER A 56 14.14 3.75 8.71
C SER A 56 13.76 5.15 8.21
N GLU A 57 14.61 5.80 7.40
CA GLU A 57 14.36 7.17 6.93
C GLU A 57 13.14 7.28 6.00
N GLY A 58 12.98 6.34 5.06
CA GLY A 58 11.86 6.32 4.12
C GLY A 58 10.55 5.85 4.74
N ILE A 59 10.60 5.13 5.86
CA ILE A 59 9.43 4.52 6.50
C ILE A 59 8.41 5.58 6.93
N GLY A 60 8.86 6.64 7.60
CA GLY A 60 7.98 7.71 8.04
C GLY A 60 7.17 8.31 6.91
N ILE A 61 7.84 8.60 5.79
CA ILE A 61 7.23 9.21 4.59
C ILE A 61 6.17 8.27 3.99
N ILE A 62 6.53 7.00 3.82
CA ILE A 62 5.64 6.00 3.19
C ILE A 62 4.42 5.70 4.06
N ILE A 63 4.61 5.49 5.36
CA ILE A 63 3.52 5.23 6.29
C ILE A 63 2.59 6.46 6.39
N GLU A 64 3.16 7.67 6.50
CA GLU A 64 2.37 8.89 6.51
C GLU A 64 1.51 9.06 5.27
N ARG A 65 2.06 8.80 4.08
CA ARG A 65 1.31 8.81 2.84
C ARG A 65 0.14 7.83 2.89
N SER A 66 0.38 6.59 3.31
CA SER A 66 -0.64 5.55 3.40
C SER A 66 -1.76 5.92 4.37
N PHE A 67 -1.41 6.55 5.50
CA PHE A 67 -2.38 7.04 6.49
C PHE A 67 -3.19 8.24 5.98
N ASN A 68 -2.57 9.13 5.21
CA ASN A 68 -3.28 10.25 4.58
C ASN A 68 -4.28 9.78 3.53
N ASP A 69 -3.94 8.74 2.77
CA ASP A 69 -4.78 8.21 1.69
C ASP A 69 -5.91 7.31 2.22
N PHE A 70 -5.68 6.52 3.28
CA PHE A 70 -6.60 5.44 3.70
C PHE A 70 -6.94 5.41 5.20
N GLY A 71 -6.32 6.26 6.01
CA GLY A 71 -6.53 6.29 7.47
C GLY A 71 -5.77 5.17 8.20
N GLN A 72 -6.40 4.57 9.19
CA GLN A 72 -5.79 3.57 10.08
C GLN A 72 -5.95 2.16 9.51
N PRO A 73 -4.87 1.36 9.37
CA PRO A 73 -4.97 -0.02 8.93
C PRO A 73 -5.57 -0.92 10.03
N SER A 74 -6.34 -1.91 9.61
CA SER A 74 -6.92 -2.93 10.50
C SER A 74 -5.99 -4.13 10.73
N ALA A 75 -5.04 -4.34 9.80
CA ALA A 75 -4.04 -5.39 9.90
C ALA A 75 -2.74 -4.97 9.20
N TYR A 76 -1.65 -5.68 9.48
CA TYR A 76 -0.40 -5.54 8.73
C TYR A 76 0.25 -6.91 8.51
N ILE A 77 1.12 -7.03 7.49
CA ILE A 77 1.90 -8.22 7.20
C ILE A 77 3.39 -7.87 7.33
N GLU A 78 4.14 -8.72 8.02
CA GLU A 78 5.58 -8.80 7.97
C GLU A 78 5.99 -10.06 7.22
N GLY A 79 6.85 -9.92 6.19
CA GLY A 79 7.26 -11.07 5.41
C GLY A 79 8.35 -10.77 4.39
N GLU A 80 8.73 -11.79 3.67
CA GLU A 80 9.79 -11.73 2.67
C GLU A 80 9.25 -12.16 1.31
N GLU A 81 9.78 -11.54 0.27
CA GLU A 81 9.41 -11.79 -1.12
C GLU A 81 10.66 -12.09 -1.94
N PHE A 82 10.60 -13.12 -2.75
CA PHE A 82 11.61 -13.50 -3.72
C PHE A 82 11.08 -13.22 -5.12
N SER A 83 11.84 -12.52 -5.93
CA SER A 83 11.51 -12.23 -7.32
C SER A 83 12.75 -12.38 -8.19
N GLY A 84 12.57 -12.65 -9.48
CA GLY A 84 13.68 -12.66 -10.42
C GLY A 84 13.39 -13.41 -11.72
N ALA A 85 14.27 -13.21 -12.67
CA ALA A 85 14.21 -13.87 -13.98
C ALA A 85 14.30 -15.42 -13.88
N PHE A 86 14.98 -15.94 -12.85
CA PHE A 86 15.04 -17.38 -12.57
C PHE A 86 13.67 -18.00 -12.27
N PHE A 87 12.71 -17.20 -11.82
CA PHE A 87 11.36 -17.63 -11.52
C PHE A 87 10.38 -17.32 -12.67
N GLY A 88 10.88 -17.10 -13.89
CA GLY A 88 10.05 -16.86 -15.06
C GLY A 88 9.24 -15.56 -15.00
N GLY A 89 9.79 -14.51 -14.36
CA GLY A 89 9.06 -13.27 -14.18
C GLY A 89 7.95 -13.35 -13.12
N LEU A 90 8.12 -14.22 -12.14
CA LEU A 90 7.21 -14.40 -11.00
C LEU A 90 7.86 -13.93 -9.71
N ARG A 91 7.02 -13.58 -8.75
CA ARG A 91 7.40 -13.33 -7.36
C ARG A 91 6.65 -14.27 -6.44
N TYR A 92 7.29 -14.64 -5.36
CA TYR A 92 6.76 -15.48 -4.30
C TYR A 92 7.13 -14.91 -2.96
N GLY A 93 6.18 -14.83 -2.06
CA GLY A 93 6.42 -14.35 -0.72
C GLY A 93 5.64 -15.11 0.33
N GLY A 94 6.03 -14.88 1.56
CA GLY A 94 5.35 -15.43 2.73
C GLY A 94 5.69 -14.64 3.97
N GLY A 95 4.79 -14.66 4.94
CA GLY A 95 4.91 -13.92 6.18
C GLY A 95 3.76 -14.18 7.12
N LYS A 96 3.56 -13.24 8.03
CA LYS A 96 2.50 -13.29 9.05
C LYS A 96 1.63 -12.05 8.95
N VAL A 97 0.31 -12.24 8.92
CA VAL A 97 -0.67 -11.17 9.09
C VAL A 97 -0.97 -11.02 10.58
N HIS A 98 -0.89 -9.79 11.06
CA HIS A 98 -1.12 -9.39 12.44
C HIS A 98 -2.34 -8.50 12.52
N PHE A 99 -3.26 -8.84 13.41
CA PHE A 99 -4.45 -8.06 13.72
C PHE A 99 -4.31 -7.32 15.05
N LYS A 100 -5.10 -6.28 15.25
CA LYS A 100 -5.04 -5.45 16.47
C LYS A 100 -5.44 -6.20 17.73
N ASP A 101 -6.24 -7.24 17.63
CA ASP A 101 -6.65 -8.11 18.75
C ASP A 101 -5.55 -9.12 19.19
N GLY A 102 -4.37 -9.08 18.54
CA GLY A 102 -3.27 -10.01 18.80
C GLY A 102 -3.31 -11.28 17.96
N THR A 103 -4.35 -11.48 17.15
CA THR A 103 -4.40 -12.65 16.25
C THR A 103 -3.28 -12.56 15.20
N VAL A 104 -2.56 -13.67 15.01
CA VAL A 104 -1.49 -13.82 14.03
C VAL A 104 -1.75 -15.05 13.18
N LYS A 105 -1.67 -14.92 11.85
CA LYS A 105 -1.84 -16.04 10.91
C LYS A 105 -0.77 -16.01 9.82
N ASP A 106 -0.40 -17.19 9.34
CA ASP A 106 0.49 -17.30 8.18
C ASP A 106 -0.25 -16.88 6.91
N VAL A 107 0.48 -16.19 6.04
CA VAL A 107 0.00 -15.75 4.73
C VAL A 107 1.10 -15.89 3.70
N TYR A 108 0.73 -16.32 2.50
CA TYR A 108 1.63 -16.45 1.36
C TYR A 108 1.07 -15.65 0.20
N TRP A 109 1.95 -15.23 -0.70
CA TRP A 109 1.52 -14.54 -1.93
C TRP A 109 2.39 -14.89 -3.11
N ASN A 110 1.82 -14.73 -4.27
CA ASN A 110 2.52 -14.84 -5.55
C ASN A 110 1.88 -13.90 -6.59
N GLY A 111 2.60 -13.66 -7.66
CA GLY A 111 2.10 -12.82 -8.76
C GLY A 111 3.14 -12.63 -9.84
N PRO A 112 2.76 -11.99 -10.95
CA PRO A 112 3.73 -11.60 -11.97
C PRO A 112 4.72 -10.58 -11.40
N SER A 113 5.96 -10.64 -11.87
CA SER A 113 7.02 -9.68 -11.58
C SER A 113 7.63 -9.23 -12.88
N ILE A 114 7.67 -7.93 -13.12
CA ILE A 114 8.41 -7.35 -14.23
C ILE A 114 9.60 -6.62 -13.62
N GLY A 115 10.75 -7.23 -13.65
CA GLY A 115 11.99 -6.64 -13.19
C GLY A 115 13.18 -7.28 -13.90
N LEU A 116 14.18 -6.46 -14.21
CA LEU A 116 15.48 -6.92 -14.76
C LEU A 116 16.39 -7.46 -13.63
N ASP A 117 15.81 -8.20 -12.68
CA ASP A 117 16.59 -8.85 -11.64
C ASP A 117 17.36 -10.04 -12.21
N LEU A 118 18.62 -9.79 -12.51
CA LEU A 118 19.59 -10.84 -12.91
C LEU A 118 20.07 -11.66 -11.70
N GLY A 119 19.30 -11.75 -10.61
CA GLY A 119 19.65 -12.51 -9.41
C GLY A 119 18.42 -12.85 -8.56
N ALA A 120 18.55 -13.87 -7.72
CA ALA A 120 17.56 -14.19 -6.69
C ALA A 120 17.77 -13.24 -5.50
N ASN A 121 16.96 -12.18 -5.40
CA ASN A 121 17.02 -11.25 -4.29
C ASN A 121 15.80 -11.42 -3.39
N ALA A 122 16.04 -11.59 -2.09
CA ALA A 122 15.03 -11.49 -1.07
C ALA A 122 14.79 -10.01 -0.73
N SER A 123 13.55 -9.59 -0.73
CA SER A 123 13.12 -8.27 -0.27
C SER A 123 12.27 -8.41 0.98
N ARG A 124 12.52 -7.59 1.99
CA ARG A 124 11.59 -7.46 3.11
C ARG A 124 10.35 -6.73 2.66
N VAL A 125 9.19 -7.21 3.08
CA VAL A 125 7.88 -6.63 2.73
C VAL A 125 7.10 -6.36 4.00
N PHE A 126 6.72 -5.11 4.19
CA PHE A 126 5.80 -4.67 5.25
C PHE A 126 4.54 -4.15 4.59
N THR A 127 3.40 -4.78 4.84
CA THR A 127 2.17 -4.48 4.12
C THR A 127 1.11 -3.97 5.08
N LEU A 128 0.54 -2.79 4.82
CA LEU A 128 -0.63 -2.32 5.55
C LEU A 128 -1.91 -2.83 4.87
N ILE A 129 -2.88 -3.23 5.67
CA ILE A 129 -4.18 -3.73 5.19
C ILE A 129 -5.29 -2.92 5.85
N TYR A 130 -6.23 -2.46 5.03
CA TYR A 130 -7.35 -1.63 5.45
C TYR A 130 -8.66 -2.38 5.21
N ASN A 131 -9.62 -2.20 6.10
CA ASN A 131 -10.97 -2.77 6.00
C ASN A 131 -11.00 -4.32 5.99
N LEU A 132 -10.05 -4.97 6.68
CA LEU A 132 -10.04 -6.42 6.86
C LEU A 132 -10.18 -6.73 8.34
N GLU A 133 -11.22 -7.44 8.72
CA GLU A 133 -11.41 -7.97 10.07
C GLU A 133 -10.93 -9.43 10.18
N VAL A 134 -10.66 -9.89 11.41
CA VAL A 134 -10.19 -11.26 11.66
C VAL A 134 -11.19 -12.30 11.14
N GLU A 135 -12.46 -12.04 11.36
CA GLU A 135 -13.57 -12.91 10.93
C GLU A 135 -13.64 -13.04 9.41
N ASP A 136 -13.19 -12.01 8.71
CA ASP A 136 -13.21 -11.90 7.26
C ASP A 136 -11.89 -12.29 6.59
N LEU A 137 -10.93 -12.85 7.33
CA LEU A 137 -9.60 -13.19 6.83
C LEU A 137 -9.62 -13.99 5.52
N ASN A 138 -10.65 -14.79 5.28
CA ASN A 138 -10.79 -15.54 4.02
C ASN A 138 -10.95 -14.62 2.79
N LYS A 139 -11.41 -13.38 2.96
CA LYS A 139 -11.50 -12.38 1.88
C LYS A 139 -10.12 -11.90 1.40
N LEU A 140 -9.06 -12.11 2.22
CA LEU A 140 -7.69 -11.85 1.82
C LEU A 140 -7.19 -12.87 0.78
N TYR A 141 -7.63 -14.12 0.82
CA TYR A 141 -7.05 -15.20 0.02
C TYR A 141 -7.59 -15.24 -1.42
N VAL A 142 -7.43 -14.14 -2.11
CA VAL A 142 -7.85 -13.93 -3.51
C VAL A 142 -6.79 -13.14 -4.27
N ARG A 143 -7.06 -12.82 -5.54
CA ARG A 143 -6.23 -11.92 -6.35
C ARG A 143 -6.64 -10.48 -6.11
N PHE A 144 -5.66 -9.64 -5.76
CA PHE A 144 -5.80 -8.20 -5.66
C PHE A 144 -5.10 -7.55 -6.84
N PRO A 145 -5.83 -6.88 -7.74
CA PRO A 145 -5.22 -6.11 -8.81
C PRO A 145 -4.47 -4.90 -8.26
N ASP A 146 -3.35 -4.58 -8.89
CA ASP A 146 -2.62 -3.35 -8.62
C ASP A 146 -3.41 -2.14 -9.18
N VAL A 147 -3.41 -1.04 -8.43
CA VAL A 147 -4.03 0.22 -8.89
C VAL A 147 -2.98 1.02 -9.65
N GLU A 148 -3.26 1.33 -10.91
CA GLU A 148 -2.35 2.08 -11.78
C GLU A 148 -2.00 3.47 -11.20
N GLY A 149 -0.77 3.91 -11.43
CA GLY A 149 -0.30 5.23 -11.00
C GLY A 149 -0.04 5.39 -9.51
N THR A 150 -0.14 4.31 -8.72
CA THR A 150 0.06 4.37 -7.26
C THR A 150 1.47 4.04 -6.80
N LEU A 151 2.36 3.68 -7.71
CA LEU A 151 3.74 3.36 -7.38
C LEU A 151 4.49 4.62 -6.92
N TYR A 152 5.09 4.55 -5.72
CA TYR A 152 5.84 5.63 -5.12
C TYR A 152 7.12 5.10 -4.47
N PHE A 153 8.19 5.89 -4.52
CA PHE A 153 9.49 5.55 -3.96
C PHE A 153 9.94 6.60 -2.93
N ALA A 154 10.50 6.14 -1.83
CA ALA A 154 11.15 6.99 -0.85
C ALA A 154 12.29 6.24 -0.16
N ALA A 155 13.50 6.82 -0.15
CA ALA A 155 14.68 6.35 0.58
C ALA A 155 14.91 4.82 0.52
N GLY A 156 14.91 4.24 -0.67
CA GLY A 156 15.16 2.82 -0.89
C GLY A 156 13.95 1.89 -0.67
N LEU A 157 12.78 2.46 -0.41
CA LEU A 157 11.52 1.75 -0.27
C LEU A 157 10.58 2.06 -1.44
N ALA A 158 9.75 1.09 -1.79
CA ALA A 158 8.68 1.24 -2.77
C ALA A 158 7.34 0.85 -2.16
N ILE A 159 6.28 1.58 -2.52
CA ILE A 159 4.90 1.25 -2.18
C ILE A 159 4.04 1.32 -3.43
N ASN A 160 3.08 0.42 -3.55
CA ASN A 160 1.98 0.49 -4.50
C ASN A 160 0.67 0.10 -3.81
N TYR A 161 -0.46 0.36 -4.44
CA TYR A 161 -1.77 0.07 -3.87
C TYR A 161 -2.45 -1.05 -4.64
N GLN A 162 -3.16 -1.88 -3.90
CA GLN A 162 -3.97 -2.98 -4.42
C GLN A 162 -5.36 -2.84 -3.80
N LYS A 163 -6.41 -3.07 -4.57
CA LYS A 163 -7.77 -2.91 -4.07
C LYS A 163 -8.70 -3.97 -4.63
N LYS A 164 -9.50 -4.57 -3.76
CA LYS A 164 -10.59 -5.48 -4.13
C LYS A 164 -11.64 -5.56 -3.03
N ASP A 165 -12.91 -5.53 -3.42
CA ASP A 165 -14.08 -5.73 -2.53
C ASP A 165 -14.05 -4.89 -1.25
N GLY A 166 -13.60 -3.61 -1.37
CA GLY A 166 -13.47 -2.68 -0.25
C GLY A 166 -12.18 -2.83 0.56
N ILE A 167 -11.45 -3.94 0.46
CA ILE A 167 -10.14 -4.14 1.11
C ILE A 167 -9.07 -3.43 0.28
N ILE A 168 -8.21 -2.69 0.97
CA ILE A 168 -7.04 -2.02 0.38
C ILE A 168 -5.78 -2.61 1.01
N ILE A 169 -4.78 -2.88 0.18
CA ILE A 169 -3.51 -3.46 0.57
C ILE A 169 -2.40 -2.59 0.02
N THR A 170 -1.47 -2.17 0.88
CA THR A 170 -0.36 -1.29 0.52
C THR A 170 0.98 -1.92 0.90
N PRO A 171 1.52 -2.81 0.06
CA PRO A 171 2.81 -3.43 0.32
C PRO A 171 3.95 -2.43 0.16
N VAL A 172 4.74 -2.28 1.22
CA VAL A 172 6.01 -1.56 1.27
C VAL A 172 7.14 -2.56 1.11
N ARG A 173 7.99 -2.38 0.13
CA ARG A 173 9.10 -3.28 -0.20
C ARG A 173 10.43 -2.59 -0.04
N SER A 174 11.40 -3.28 0.57
CA SER A 174 12.80 -2.89 0.50
C SER A 174 13.39 -3.36 -0.83
N GLY A 175 14.15 -2.50 -1.48
CA GLY A 175 14.83 -2.87 -2.71
C GLY A 175 15.49 -1.65 -3.34
N LEU A 176 16.67 -1.84 -3.88
CA LEU A 176 17.47 -0.77 -4.42
C LEU A 176 16.95 -0.32 -5.79
N GLY A 177 16.40 0.87 -5.86
CA GLY A 177 16.23 1.63 -7.09
C GLY A 177 15.23 1.04 -8.08
N LEU A 178 15.57 1.08 -9.36
CA LEU A 178 14.79 0.58 -10.51
C LEU A 178 14.37 -0.91 -10.45
N ARG A 179 14.80 -1.62 -9.40
CA ARG A 179 14.45 -3.02 -9.12
C ARG A 179 13.15 -3.22 -8.36
N ALA A 180 12.55 -2.16 -7.85
CA ALA A 180 11.16 -2.25 -7.39
C ALA A 180 10.33 -2.51 -8.63
N GLY A 181 10.19 -3.79 -9.00
CA GLY A 181 9.50 -4.22 -10.20
C GLY A 181 8.16 -3.51 -10.27
N VAL A 182 7.92 -2.83 -11.37
CA VAL A 182 6.59 -2.29 -11.65
C VAL A 182 5.66 -3.49 -11.60
N ASN A 183 4.91 -3.60 -10.52
CA ASN A 183 3.90 -4.62 -10.39
C ASN A 183 2.79 -4.29 -11.38
N LEU A 184 2.89 -4.86 -12.56
CA LEU A 184 1.82 -4.79 -13.54
C LEU A 184 1.00 -6.06 -13.38
N GLY A 185 -0.19 -5.92 -12.82
CA GLY A 185 -1.13 -7.01 -12.79
C GLY A 185 -1.82 -7.22 -11.44
N TYR A 186 -1.36 -8.20 -10.66
CA TYR A 186 -2.02 -8.57 -9.43
C TYR A 186 -1.07 -9.26 -8.43
N THR A 187 -1.49 -9.30 -7.16
CA THR A 187 -0.95 -10.22 -6.15
C THR A 187 -2.06 -11.19 -5.73
N LYS A 188 -1.77 -12.48 -5.76
CA LYS A 188 -2.66 -13.51 -5.22
C LYS A 188 -2.18 -13.87 -3.82
N TYR A 189 -2.99 -13.61 -2.83
CA TYR A 189 -2.73 -14.07 -1.46
C TYR A 189 -3.32 -15.46 -1.26
N THR A 190 -2.65 -16.29 -0.47
CA THR A 190 -3.03 -17.68 -0.23
C THR A 190 -2.76 -18.11 1.20
N LYS A 191 -3.56 -19.06 1.70
CA LYS A 191 -3.44 -19.63 3.04
C LYS A 191 -2.28 -20.61 3.17
N LYS A 192 -1.88 -21.22 2.06
CA LYS A 192 -0.79 -22.21 1.98
C LYS A 192 0.17 -21.81 0.88
N LYS A 193 1.43 -22.19 1.00
CA LYS A 193 2.42 -22.02 -0.06
C LYS A 193 1.87 -22.58 -1.39
N SER A 194 1.86 -21.74 -2.41
CA SER A 194 1.47 -22.13 -3.77
C SER A 194 2.53 -21.64 -4.76
N LEU A 195 3.05 -22.54 -5.55
CA LEU A 195 4.00 -22.23 -6.63
C LEU A 195 3.29 -21.86 -7.94
N ILE A 196 1.98 -22.04 -7.99
CA ILE A 196 1.17 -21.78 -9.18
C ILE A 196 0.42 -20.46 -8.98
N PRO A 197 0.76 -19.39 -9.72
CA PRO A 197 0.11 -18.09 -9.58
C PRO A 197 -1.29 -18.00 -10.21
N PHE A 198 -1.73 -19.06 -10.91
CA PHE A 198 -2.99 -19.12 -11.66
C PHE A 198 -4.09 -19.86 -10.90
#